data_f131e97a80116c19c121bec7182681f4
#
_entry.id   f131e97a80116c19c121bec7182681f4
#
_cell.length_a   1.000
_cell.length_b   1.000
_cell.length_c   1.000
_cell.angle_alpha   90.00
_cell.angle_beta   90.00
_cell.angle_gamma   90.00
#
_symmetry.space_group_name_H-M   'P 1'
#
loop_
_entity.id
_entity.type
_entity.pdbx_description
1 polymer ?
#
loop_
_entity_poly.entity_id
_entity_poly.type
_entity_poly.pdbx_seq_one_letter_code
_entity_poly.pdbx_strand_id
1 'polypeptide(L)'
;MTAPTDIKASATSGQLATFRLDGDLYGVEVEHVQEVLRTQQLTRVPLAPAAVAGLINLRGQVVTAIELRERLGRPPRPEGTDAVVIVVRLHGEAVSLLVDSIADVVDVDASDFEAPPDTLEGQARGLIRGAYKLDGQLLLALDVQKAVSA
;
A
#
# COMPACT_ATOMS: atom_id res chain seq x y z
N MET A 1 2.93 -0.43 30.47
CA MET A 1 3.05 0.12 29.14
C MET A 1 3.94 -0.71 28.23
N THR A 2 3.44 -1.05 27.10
CA THR A 2 4.15 -1.90 26.17
C THR A 2 5.25 -1.13 25.44
N ALA A 3 6.40 -1.74 25.27
CA ALA A 3 7.48 -1.12 24.52
C ALA A 3 7.09 -1.03 23.05
N PRO A 4 7.27 0.14 22.41
CA PRO A 4 6.90 0.29 21.02
C PRO A 4 7.77 -0.51 20.04
N THR A 5 8.89 -1.03 20.51
CA THR A 5 9.77 -1.87 19.70
C THR A 5 9.33 -3.31 19.61
N ASP A 6 8.36 -3.72 20.43
CA ASP A 6 7.82 -5.08 20.37
C ASP A 6 7.04 -5.24 19.07
N ILE A 7 7.40 -6.23 18.26
CA ILE A 7 6.71 -6.47 16.99
C ILE A 7 5.22 -6.71 17.21
N LYS A 8 4.85 -7.35 18.32
CA LYS A 8 3.44 -7.58 18.64
C LYS A 8 2.69 -6.28 18.91
N ALA A 9 3.39 -5.24 19.36
CA ALA A 9 2.75 -3.95 19.65
C ALA A 9 2.29 -3.25 18.38
N SER A 10 2.86 -3.55 17.21
CA SER A 10 2.43 -2.96 15.96
C SER A 10 1.45 -3.84 15.18
N ALA A 11 1.10 -5.00 15.76
CA ALA A 11 0.13 -5.89 15.11
C ALA A 11 -1.28 -5.35 15.31
N THR A 12 -2.10 -5.54 14.29
CA THR A 12 -3.48 -5.10 14.28
C THR A 12 -4.39 -6.31 14.07
N SER A 13 -5.43 -6.42 14.88
CA SER A 13 -6.54 -7.31 14.60
C SER A 13 -7.63 -6.46 13.96
N GLY A 14 -8.23 -6.95 12.89
CA GLY A 14 -9.28 -6.23 12.21
C GLY A 14 -9.31 -6.60 10.75
N GLN A 15 -9.68 -5.65 9.91
CA GLN A 15 -9.83 -5.92 8.49
C GLN A 15 -8.78 -5.17 7.68
N LEU A 16 -8.20 -5.86 6.72
CA LEU A 16 -7.28 -5.27 5.76
C LEU A 16 -7.88 -5.37 4.36
N ALA A 17 -7.82 -4.26 3.64
CA ALA A 17 -8.10 -4.26 2.22
C ALA A 17 -6.84 -4.76 1.53
N THR A 18 -6.96 -5.81 0.73
CA THR A 18 -5.79 -6.42 0.11
C THR A 18 -5.72 -6.10 -1.36
N PHE A 19 -4.51 -6.12 -1.87
CA PHE A 19 -4.25 -5.87 -3.28
C PHE A 19 -2.98 -6.60 -3.70
N ARG A 20 -2.87 -6.82 -5.00
CA ARG A 20 -1.71 -7.48 -5.56
C ARG A 20 -0.78 -6.48 -6.21
N LEU A 21 0.49 -6.75 -6.10
CA LEU A 21 1.52 -5.94 -6.72
C LEU A 21 2.70 -6.86 -7.03
N ASP A 22 2.97 -7.00 -8.31
CA ASP A 22 4.05 -7.85 -8.81
C ASP A 22 3.97 -9.27 -8.22
N GLY A 23 2.76 -9.80 -8.13
CA GLY A 23 2.52 -11.17 -7.67
C GLY A 23 2.38 -11.36 -6.17
N ASP A 24 2.80 -10.41 -5.37
CA ASP A 24 2.70 -10.50 -3.92
C ASP A 24 1.42 -9.85 -3.41
N LEU A 25 0.94 -10.31 -2.27
CA LEU A 25 -0.26 -9.79 -1.64
C LEU A 25 0.11 -8.80 -0.54
N TYR A 26 -0.47 -7.62 -0.62
CA TYR A 26 -0.27 -6.55 0.36
C TYR A 26 -1.60 -6.16 0.97
N GLY A 27 -1.55 -5.53 2.13
CA GLY A 27 -2.77 -5.07 2.77
C GLY A 27 -2.59 -3.73 3.46
N VAL A 28 -3.68 -2.97 3.49
CA VAL A 28 -3.77 -1.72 4.23
C VAL A 28 -5.03 -1.78 5.08
N GLU A 29 -5.00 -1.12 6.22
CA GLU A 29 -6.15 -1.11 7.11
C GLU A 29 -7.36 -0.50 6.40
N VAL A 30 -8.48 -1.20 6.45
CA VAL A 30 -9.71 -0.78 5.77
C VAL A 30 -10.10 0.64 6.17
N GLU A 31 -9.87 1.02 7.41
CA GLU A 31 -10.25 2.33 7.90
C GLU A 31 -9.53 3.49 7.20
N HIS A 32 -8.39 3.22 6.55
CA HIS A 32 -7.67 4.23 5.78
C HIS A 32 -8.15 4.32 4.34
N VAL A 33 -8.90 3.33 3.86
CA VAL A 33 -9.33 3.31 2.47
C VAL A 33 -10.57 4.17 2.29
N GLN A 34 -10.47 5.18 1.46
CA GLN A 34 -11.60 6.03 1.15
C GLN A 34 -12.42 5.45 0.01
N GLU A 35 -11.76 5.01 -1.05
CA GLU A 35 -12.42 4.40 -2.20
C GLU A 35 -11.40 3.70 -3.07
N VAL A 36 -11.91 2.84 -3.95
CA VAL A 36 -11.09 2.14 -4.94
C VAL A 36 -11.65 2.50 -6.31
N LEU A 37 -10.76 2.89 -7.22
CA LEU A 37 -11.13 3.34 -8.54
C LEU A 37 -10.36 2.57 -9.59
N ARG A 38 -10.97 2.44 -10.78
CA ARG A 38 -10.25 1.93 -11.93
C ARG A 38 -9.28 2.99 -12.43
N THR A 39 -8.50 2.64 -13.43
CA THR A 39 -7.54 3.55 -14.04
C THR A 39 -8.07 4.96 -14.17
N GLN A 40 -7.29 5.92 -13.69
CA GLN A 40 -7.61 7.33 -13.76
C GLN A 40 -6.60 8.03 -14.64
N GLN A 41 -7.00 9.13 -15.23
CA GLN A 41 -6.09 9.94 -16.02
C GLN A 41 -5.14 10.67 -15.09
N LEU A 42 -3.85 10.54 -15.36
CA LEU A 42 -2.80 11.17 -14.56
C LEU A 42 -2.27 12.41 -15.25
N THR A 43 -2.06 13.46 -14.48
CA THR A 43 -1.33 14.64 -14.95
C THR A 43 0.06 14.56 -14.35
N ARG A 44 1.07 14.48 -15.21
CA ARG A 44 2.45 14.36 -14.75
C ARG A 44 2.91 15.67 -14.12
N VAL A 45 3.73 15.53 -13.08
CA VAL A 45 4.34 16.67 -12.40
C VAL A 45 5.83 16.66 -12.74
N PRO A 46 6.32 17.67 -13.48
CA PRO A 46 7.75 17.72 -13.82
C PRO A 46 8.61 17.80 -12.55
N LEU A 47 9.73 17.07 -12.58
CA LEU A 47 10.72 17.09 -11.50
C LEU A 47 10.23 16.53 -10.17
N ALA A 48 9.07 15.86 -10.16
CA ALA A 48 8.60 15.19 -8.96
C ALA A 48 9.46 13.95 -8.68
N PRO A 49 9.48 13.46 -7.41
CA PRO A 49 10.16 12.20 -7.10
C PRO A 49 9.64 11.06 -7.98
N ALA A 50 10.49 10.07 -8.22
CA ALA A 50 10.16 8.96 -9.11
C ALA A 50 8.88 8.23 -8.71
N ALA A 51 8.62 8.16 -7.39
CA ALA A 51 7.45 7.46 -6.89
C ALA A 51 6.15 8.22 -7.15
N VAL A 52 6.21 9.52 -7.46
CA VAL A 52 5.01 10.29 -7.78
C VAL A 52 4.67 10.06 -9.24
N ALA A 53 3.59 9.31 -9.46
CA ALA A 53 3.14 9.03 -10.82
C ALA A 53 2.51 10.26 -11.47
N GLY A 54 1.89 11.11 -10.66
CA GLY A 54 1.25 12.31 -11.16
C GLY A 54 0.13 12.77 -10.23
N LEU A 55 -0.79 13.54 -10.76
CA LEU A 55 -1.95 14.03 -10.04
C LEU A 55 -3.22 13.46 -10.67
N ILE A 56 -4.20 13.19 -9.82
CA ILE A 56 -5.53 12.73 -10.24
C ILE A 56 -6.53 13.76 -9.77
N ASN A 57 -7.50 14.08 -10.63
CA ASN A 57 -8.61 14.93 -10.23
C ASN A 57 -9.78 14.03 -9.81
N LEU A 58 -10.13 14.08 -8.54
CA LEU A 58 -11.27 13.34 -8.00
C LEU A 58 -12.35 14.33 -7.58
N ARG A 59 -13.38 14.43 -8.41
CA ARG A 59 -14.53 15.27 -8.10
C ARG A 59 -14.14 16.70 -7.71
N GLY A 60 -13.19 17.26 -8.47
CA GLY A 60 -12.74 18.63 -8.23
C GLY A 60 -11.60 18.76 -7.24
N GLN A 61 -11.19 17.67 -6.59
CA GLN A 61 -10.07 17.67 -5.67
C GLN A 61 -8.86 17.05 -6.36
N VAL A 62 -7.72 17.73 -6.29
CA VAL A 62 -6.48 17.23 -6.86
C VAL A 62 -5.78 16.36 -5.82
N VAL A 63 -5.47 15.12 -6.19
CA VAL A 63 -4.88 14.13 -5.28
C VAL A 63 -3.58 13.60 -5.89
N THR A 64 -2.54 13.52 -5.08
CA THR A 64 -1.26 12.95 -5.52
C THR A 64 -1.40 11.44 -5.69
N ALA A 65 -0.88 10.92 -6.79
CA ALA A 65 -0.87 9.49 -7.06
C ALA A 65 0.56 8.95 -6.90
N ILE A 66 0.69 7.97 -6.02
CA ILE A 66 1.97 7.32 -5.73
C ILE A 66 2.01 5.98 -6.46
N GLU A 67 3.07 5.77 -7.26
CA GLU A 67 3.28 4.48 -7.91
C GLU A 67 3.90 3.53 -6.89
N LEU A 68 3.10 2.62 -6.37
CA LEU A 68 3.55 1.76 -5.29
C LEU A 68 4.65 0.80 -5.72
N ARG A 69 4.64 0.38 -6.98
CA ARG A 69 5.74 -0.44 -7.49
C ARG A 69 7.08 0.27 -7.33
N GLU A 70 7.11 1.55 -7.67
CA GLU A 70 8.33 2.35 -7.55
C GLU A 70 8.73 2.51 -6.08
N ARG A 71 7.77 2.78 -5.21
CA ARG A 71 8.05 2.91 -3.78
C ARG A 71 8.64 1.64 -3.18
N LEU A 72 8.19 0.48 -3.66
CA LEU A 72 8.63 -0.81 -3.15
C LEU A 72 9.84 -1.37 -3.89
N GLY A 73 10.38 -0.62 -4.85
CA GLY A 73 11.53 -1.08 -5.62
C GLY A 73 11.22 -2.21 -6.58
N ARG A 74 9.98 -2.30 -7.03
CA ARG A 74 9.55 -3.34 -7.98
C ARG A 74 9.66 -2.82 -9.41
N PRO A 75 9.76 -3.73 -10.39
CA PRO A 75 9.83 -3.32 -11.79
C PRO A 75 8.58 -2.54 -12.21
N PRO A 76 8.71 -1.69 -13.23
CA PRO A 76 7.55 -0.97 -13.77
C PRO A 76 6.47 -1.94 -14.21
N ARG A 77 5.22 -1.48 -14.16
CA ARG A 77 4.08 -2.26 -14.61
C ARG A 77 4.22 -2.51 -16.11
N PRO A 78 3.92 -3.72 -16.59
CA PRO A 78 4.01 -4.00 -18.02
C PRO A 78 3.12 -3.08 -18.83
N GLU A 79 3.58 -2.70 -20.01
CA GLU A 79 2.78 -1.88 -20.92
C GLU A 79 1.50 -2.61 -21.29
N GLY A 80 0.43 -1.83 -21.43
CA GLY A 80 -0.87 -2.37 -21.78
C GLY A 80 -1.68 -2.87 -20.61
N THR A 81 -1.11 -2.82 -19.40
CA THR A 81 -1.85 -3.17 -18.17
C THR A 81 -2.21 -1.90 -17.42
N ASP A 82 -3.43 -1.86 -16.92
CA ASP A 82 -3.93 -0.71 -16.18
C ASP A 82 -3.72 -0.88 -14.69
N ALA A 83 -3.40 0.22 -14.02
CA ALA A 83 -3.33 0.25 -12.57
C ALA A 83 -4.72 0.41 -11.98
N VAL A 84 -4.89 -0.11 -10.76
CA VAL A 84 -6.05 0.18 -9.93
C VAL A 84 -5.62 1.25 -8.94
N VAL A 85 -6.52 2.15 -8.63
CA VAL A 85 -6.23 3.28 -7.74
C VAL A 85 -6.92 3.04 -6.40
N ILE A 86 -6.13 3.03 -5.33
CA ILE A 86 -6.67 2.97 -3.97
C ILE A 86 -6.47 4.35 -3.36
N VAL A 87 -7.58 5.04 -3.08
CA VAL A 87 -7.51 6.34 -2.43
C VAL A 87 -7.52 6.12 -0.93
N VAL A 88 -6.46 6.54 -0.26
CA VAL A 88 -6.36 6.44 1.19
C VAL A 88 -6.42 7.84 1.79
N ARG A 89 -6.94 7.91 3.02
CA ARG A 89 -7.00 9.16 3.75
C ARG A 89 -6.23 9.01 5.05
N LEU A 90 -5.26 9.88 5.22
CA LEU A 90 -4.41 9.91 6.41
C LEU A 90 -4.36 11.35 6.91
N HIS A 91 -4.65 11.53 8.19
CA HIS A 91 -4.59 12.87 8.82
C HIS A 91 -5.37 13.91 8.03
N GLY A 92 -6.52 13.52 7.48
CA GLY A 92 -7.38 14.43 6.74
C GLY A 92 -6.99 14.65 5.28
N GLU A 93 -5.89 14.09 4.83
CA GLU A 93 -5.44 14.24 3.45
C GLU A 93 -5.65 12.96 2.66
N ALA A 94 -6.08 13.11 1.41
CA ALA A 94 -6.25 11.99 0.50
C ALA A 94 -5.02 11.83 -0.37
N VAL A 95 -4.58 10.60 -0.52
CA VAL A 95 -3.47 10.24 -1.42
C VAL A 95 -3.89 8.98 -2.16
N SER A 96 -3.49 8.85 -3.41
CA SER A 96 -3.82 7.67 -4.21
C SER A 96 -2.61 6.76 -4.33
N LEU A 97 -2.85 5.45 -4.21
CA LEU A 97 -1.83 4.44 -4.42
C LEU A 97 -2.18 3.69 -5.70
N LEU A 98 -1.23 3.57 -6.61
CA LEU A 98 -1.41 2.78 -7.83
C LEU A 98 -0.91 1.37 -7.57
N VAL A 99 -1.79 0.39 -7.75
CA VAL A 99 -1.49 -1.02 -7.54
C VAL A 99 -1.91 -1.83 -8.76
N ASP A 100 -1.55 -3.12 -8.80
CA ASP A 100 -1.86 -3.94 -9.96
C ASP A 100 -3.31 -4.36 -9.99
N SER A 101 -3.83 -4.86 -8.88
CA SER A 101 -5.21 -5.33 -8.81
C SER A 101 -5.67 -5.35 -7.36
N ILE A 102 -6.98 -5.33 -7.19
CA ILE A 102 -7.62 -5.43 -5.88
C ILE A 102 -7.89 -6.89 -5.58
N ALA A 103 -7.73 -7.27 -4.33
CA ALA A 103 -8.12 -8.57 -3.82
C ALA A 103 -9.16 -8.38 -2.71
N ASP A 104 -9.40 -9.42 -1.94
CA ASP A 104 -10.47 -9.40 -0.94
C ASP A 104 -10.12 -8.57 0.29
N VAL A 105 -11.14 -8.12 1.00
CA VAL A 105 -10.98 -7.64 2.37
C VAL A 105 -10.87 -8.88 3.25
N VAL A 106 -9.82 -8.95 4.05
CA VAL A 106 -9.60 -10.10 4.92
C VAL A 106 -9.56 -9.69 6.37
N ASP A 107 -10.07 -10.59 7.22
CA ASP A 107 -9.92 -10.42 8.66
C ASP A 107 -8.55 -10.96 9.08
N VAL A 108 -7.85 -10.21 9.90
CA VAL A 108 -6.56 -10.62 10.41
C VAL A 108 -6.57 -10.58 11.93
N ASP A 109 -5.76 -11.45 12.52
CA ASP A 109 -5.61 -11.53 13.96
C ASP A 109 -4.17 -11.20 14.32
N ALA A 110 -3.99 -10.39 15.35
CA ALA A 110 -2.65 -9.99 15.77
C ALA A 110 -1.77 -11.19 16.11
N SER A 111 -2.36 -12.31 16.51
CA SER A 111 -1.59 -13.52 16.81
C SER A 111 -0.92 -14.14 15.57
N ASP A 112 -1.40 -13.80 14.37
CA ASP A 112 -0.82 -14.29 13.12
C ASP A 112 0.23 -13.34 12.56
N PHE A 113 0.54 -12.27 13.26
CA PHE A 113 1.47 -11.26 12.79
C PHE A 113 2.91 -11.68 13.07
N GLU A 114 3.75 -11.51 12.06
CA GLU A 114 5.17 -11.85 12.15
C GLU A 114 6.02 -10.68 11.66
N ALA A 115 7.31 -10.74 11.97
CA ALA A 115 8.25 -9.77 11.45
C ALA A 115 8.30 -9.84 9.92
N PRO A 116 8.73 -8.76 9.25
CA PRO A 116 8.86 -8.80 7.78
C PRO A 116 9.78 -9.94 7.36
N PRO A 117 9.47 -10.60 6.22
CA PRO A 117 10.34 -11.67 5.71
C PRO A 117 11.76 -11.16 5.45
N ASP A 118 12.74 -12.05 5.68
CA ASP A 118 14.14 -11.72 5.41
C ASP A 118 14.42 -11.48 3.93
N THR A 119 13.52 -11.96 3.06
CA THR A 119 13.66 -11.76 1.62
C THR A 119 13.37 -10.33 1.18
N LEU A 120 12.75 -9.52 2.04
CA LEU A 120 12.52 -8.11 1.72
C LEU A 120 13.82 -7.33 1.85
N GLU A 121 14.11 -6.54 0.83
CA GLU A 121 15.35 -5.78 0.78
C GLU A 121 15.06 -4.34 0.35
N GLY A 122 16.03 -3.46 0.64
CA GLY A 122 15.98 -2.08 0.17
C GLY A 122 14.77 -1.33 0.68
N GLN A 123 14.13 -0.61 -0.23
CA GLN A 123 13.01 0.26 0.09
C GLN A 123 11.82 -0.50 0.65
N ALA A 124 11.57 -1.70 0.13
CA ALA A 124 10.41 -2.49 0.57
C ALA A 124 10.47 -2.80 2.06
N ARG A 125 11.66 -3.10 2.57
CA ARG A 125 11.79 -3.48 3.97
C ARG A 125 11.33 -2.38 4.91
N GLY A 126 11.61 -1.14 4.57
CA GLY A 126 11.20 0.00 5.41
C GLY A 126 9.72 0.33 5.33
N LEU A 127 9.02 -0.19 4.32
CA LEU A 127 7.62 0.13 4.08
C LEU A 127 6.67 -0.99 4.53
N ILE A 128 7.19 -2.14 4.92
CA ILE A 128 6.39 -3.27 5.37
C ILE A 128 6.53 -3.39 6.87
N ARG A 129 5.41 -3.28 7.59
CA ARG A 129 5.40 -3.39 9.05
C ARG A 129 5.63 -4.82 9.51
N GLY A 130 5.19 -5.79 8.73
CA GLY A 130 5.26 -7.19 9.04
C GLY A 130 4.39 -7.99 8.11
N ALA A 131 4.14 -9.23 8.46
CA ALA A 131 3.35 -10.12 7.63
C ALA A 131 2.33 -10.86 8.47
N TYR A 132 1.17 -11.12 7.87
CA TYR A 132 0.16 -12.01 8.45
C TYR A 132 0.17 -13.30 7.66
N LYS A 133 0.16 -14.40 8.36
CA LYS A 133 0.05 -15.71 7.71
C LYS A 133 -1.40 -15.94 7.31
N LEU A 134 -1.62 -16.13 6.03
CA LEU A 134 -2.90 -16.57 5.50
C LEU A 134 -2.72 -17.99 4.98
N ASP A 135 -3.84 -18.63 4.73
CA ASP A 135 -3.82 -19.99 4.20
C ASP A 135 -3.12 -20.00 2.83
N GLY A 136 -1.93 -20.58 2.78
CA GLY A 136 -1.16 -20.72 1.55
C GLY A 136 -0.39 -19.50 1.09
N GLN A 137 -0.40 -18.38 1.83
CA GLN A 137 0.33 -17.20 1.40
C GLN A 137 0.58 -16.25 2.57
N LEU A 138 1.49 -15.31 2.35
CA LEU A 138 1.74 -14.23 3.29
C LEU A 138 1.05 -12.97 2.79
N LEU A 139 0.47 -12.22 3.73
CA LEU A 139 -0.07 -10.90 3.48
C LEU A 139 0.90 -9.88 4.09
N LEU A 140 1.50 -9.07 3.24
CA LEU A 140 2.47 -8.07 3.68
C LEU A 140 1.72 -6.81 4.10
N ALA A 141 1.86 -6.44 5.37
CA ALA A 141 1.16 -5.27 5.92
C ALA A 141 1.95 -4.00 5.58
N LEU A 142 1.37 -3.17 4.73
CA LEU A 142 2.01 -1.94 4.28
C LEU A 142 1.89 -0.86 5.34
N ASP A 143 2.99 -0.14 5.58
CA ASP A 143 2.95 1.08 6.37
C ASP A 143 2.53 2.21 5.44
N VAL A 144 1.24 2.51 5.44
CA VAL A 144 0.65 3.46 4.49
C VAL A 144 1.26 4.85 4.64
N GLN A 145 1.48 5.28 5.89
CA GLN A 145 2.02 6.61 6.14
C GLN A 145 3.41 6.77 5.54
N LYS A 146 4.25 5.76 5.69
CA LYS A 146 5.58 5.80 5.09
C LYS A 146 5.51 5.68 3.57
N ALA A 147 4.59 4.87 3.08
CA ALA A 147 4.45 4.67 1.64
C ALA A 147 4.08 5.95 0.91
N VAL A 148 3.24 6.80 1.52
CA VAL A 148 2.82 8.05 0.88
C VAL A 148 3.79 9.20 1.09
N SER A 149 4.78 9.03 1.94
CA SER A 149 5.83 10.03 2.20
C SER A 149 6.94 9.87 1.17
N ALA A 150 6.66 10.28 -0.05
CA ALA A 150 7.61 10.12 -1.16
C ALA A 150 8.57 11.30 -1.29
#